data_53d5b6142215182df793923822deddd5
#
_entry.id   53d5b6142215182df793923822deddd5
#
_cell.length_a   1.000
_cell.length_b   1.000
_cell.length_c   1.000
_cell.angle_alpha   90.00
_cell.angle_beta   90.00
_cell.angle_gamma   90.00
#
_symmetry.space_group_name_H-M   'P 1'
#
loop_
_entity.id
_entity.type
_entity.pdbx_description
1 polymer ?
#
loop_
_entity_poly.entity_id
_entity_poly.type
_entity_poly.pdbx_seq_one_letter_code
_entity_poly.pdbx_strand_id
1 'polypeptide(L)'
;EYSNNPRISTSLDHTHESEVCVYTYQLNNTKYHDDDNENNKLEGAGFRLYSGEACNDEDEIKLKKNADGTYSRYFGTEDGEEMFSDDKGQFNVKGLDAGTYYLKETTPPTGYSACDKTKIVISATHDEHNVNLSGESNLNNKIINIKAGGITLPSTGGIGTTLFYVVGGGLMVAAIVLLVTKKRMENK
;
A
#
# COMPACT_ATOMS: atom_id res chain seq x y z
N GLU A 1 38.26 -22.21 16.26
CA GLU A 1 38.98 -23.03 17.29
C GLU A 1 40.32 -23.54 16.81
N TYR A 2 41.01 -22.82 15.97
CA TYR A 2 42.38 -23.11 15.57
C TYR A 2 43.42 -22.64 16.62
N SER A 3 42.97 -21.88 17.62
CA SER A 3 43.83 -21.34 18.67
C SER A 3 44.50 -22.40 19.55
N ASN A 4 44.00 -23.62 19.54
CA ASN A 4 44.54 -24.73 20.35
C ASN A 4 45.45 -25.69 19.58
N ASN A 5 45.83 -25.37 18.34
CA ASN A 5 46.79 -26.16 17.62
C ASN A 5 48.23 -25.71 17.99
N PRO A 6 48.99 -26.48 18.76
CA PRO A 6 50.32 -26.06 19.23
C PRO A 6 51.35 -25.86 18.11
N ARG A 7 51.00 -26.25 16.88
CA ARG A 7 51.89 -26.06 15.72
C ARG A 7 51.74 -24.66 15.10
N ILE A 8 50.66 -23.91 15.46
CA ILE A 8 50.35 -22.61 14.91
C ILE A 8 50.58 -21.50 15.94
N SER A 9 50.91 -21.89 17.19
CA SER A 9 51.03 -20.98 18.33
C SER A 9 52.19 -19.97 18.26
N THR A 10 53.07 -20.08 17.27
CA THR A 10 54.15 -19.10 17.07
C THR A 10 53.91 -18.13 15.94
N SER A 11 52.88 -18.34 15.14
CA SER A 11 52.40 -17.35 14.22
C SER A 11 51.24 -16.62 14.89
N LEU A 12 51.27 -15.32 14.84
CA LEU A 12 50.11 -14.47 15.21
C LEU A 12 48.97 -14.70 14.23
N ASP A 13 48.35 -15.88 14.30
CA ASP A 13 47.14 -16.19 13.57
C ASP A 13 45.99 -15.45 14.25
N HIS A 14 45.84 -14.22 13.87
CA HIS A 14 44.63 -13.47 14.16
C HIS A 14 43.56 -13.96 13.18
N THR A 15 42.55 -14.62 13.68
CA THR A 15 41.28 -14.75 12.93
C THR A 15 40.79 -13.33 12.69
N HIS A 16 40.71 -12.91 11.42
CA HIS A 16 40.09 -11.68 11.07
C HIS A 16 38.61 -11.75 11.47
N GLU A 17 38.18 -10.84 12.30
CA GLU A 17 36.76 -10.65 12.57
C GLU A 17 36.12 -10.20 11.26
N SER A 18 35.12 -10.96 10.80
CA SER A 18 34.29 -10.57 9.65
C SER A 18 32.98 -10.05 10.20
N GLU A 19 32.68 -8.81 9.90
CA GLU A 19 31.39 -8.18 10.23
C GLU A 19 30.49 -8.25 9.01
N VAL A 20 29.24 -8.67 9.24
CA VAL A 20 28.19 -8.66 8.23
C VAL A 20 27.03 -7.83 8.76
N CYS A 21 26.76 -6.73 8.10
CA CYS A 21 25.60 -5.87 8.41
C CYS A 21 24.39 -6.32 7.60
N VAL A 22 23.31 -6.62 8.29
CA VAL A 22 22.01 -6.94 7.65
C VAL A 22 21.03 -5.83 8.00
N TYR A 23 20.43 -5.24 6.97
CA TYR A 23 19.45 -4.18 7.10
C TYR A 23 18.07 -4.70 6.77
N THR A 24 17.12 -4.43 7.65
CA THR A 24 15.71 -4.73 7.41
C THR A 24 14.85 -3.51 7.70
N TYR A 25 13.68 -3.48 7.08
CA TYR A 25 12.80 -2.32 7.11
C TYR A 25 11.48 -2.65 7.77
N GLN A 26 10.86 -1.64 8.35
CA GLN A 26 9.53 -1.73 8.93
C GLN A 26 8.54 -0.92 8.09
N LEU A 27 7.41 -1.54 7.74
CA LEU A 27 6.25 -0.87 7.18
C LEU A 27 5.31 -0.44 8.30
N ASN A 28 4.98 0.83 8.34
CA ASN A 28 3.99 1.38 9.24
C ASN A 28 2.69 1.58 8.46
N ASN A 29 1.74 0.70 8.67
CA ASN A 29 0.47 0.74 7.98
C ASN A 29 -0.62 1.22 8.94
N THR A 30 -1.44 2.18 8.49
CA THR A 30 -2.58 2.66 9.28
C THR A 30 -3.84 2.63 8.41
N LYS A 31 -4.88 2.01 8.95
CA LYS A 31 -6.19 1.88 8.34
C LYS A 31 -7.11 3.00 8.76
N TYR A 32 -7.81 3.56 7.79
CA TYR A 32 -8.79 4.63 7.97
C TYR A 32 -10.10 4.29 7.24
N HIS A 33 -11.18 4.98 7.58
CA HIS A 33 -12.41 5.02 6.81
C HIS A 33 -12.66 6.45 6.29
N ASP A 34 -13.29 6.56 5.14
CA ASP A 34 -13.70 7.78 4.46
C ASP A 34 -12.53 8.73 4.08
N ASP A 35 -11.68 9.12 5.02
CA ASP A 35 -10.47 9.93 4.81
C ASP A 35 -9.36 9.57 5.84
N ASP A 36 -8.18 10.17 5.73
CA ASP A 36 -7.03 9.92 6.61
C ASP A 36 -7.02 10.80 7.88
N ASN A 37 -8.18 11.21 8.35
CA ASN A 37 -8.32 11.93 9.61
C ASN A 37 -8.03 10.99 10.80
N GLU A 38 -7.31 11.50 11.80
CA GLU A 38 -6.92 10.70 12.99
C GLU A 38 -8.11 10.11 13.76
N ASN A 39 -9.31 10.71 13.64
CA ASN A 39 -10.53 10.19 14.25
C ASN A 39 -11.20 9.08 13.43
N ASN A 40 -10.74 8.84 12.20
CA ASN A 40 -11.31 7.89 11.26
C ASN A 40 -10.51 6.59 11.18
N LYS A 41 -9.74 6.25 12.21
CA LYS A 41 -9.01 4.98 12.30
C LYS A 41 -9.98 3.82 12.33
N LEU A 42 -9.66 2.76 11.60
CA LEU A 42 -10.56 1.63 11.40
C LEU A 42 -9.89 0.34 11.87
N GLU A 43 -10.50 -0.29 12.89
CA GLU A 43 -10.12 -1.58 13.44
C GLU A 43 -10.71 -2.74 12.63
N GLY A 44 -10.05 -3.89 12.67
CA GLY A 44 -10.57 -5.17 12.18
C GLY A 44 -10.47 -5.38 10.67
N ALA A 45 -9.75 -4.53 9.94
CA ALA A 45 -9.42 -4.76 8.54
C ALA A 45 -8.30 -5.81 8.42
N GLY A 46 -8.54 -6.88 7.66
CA GLY A 46 -7.60 -7.96 7.44
C GLY A 46 -6.83 -7.80 6.14
N PHE A 47 -5.51 -8.03 6.20
CA PHE A 47 -4.58 -7.84 5.08
C PHE A 47 -3.63 -9.01 4.91
N ARG A 48 -3.23 -9.25 3.66
CA ARG A 48 -2.11 -10.12 3.29
C ARG A 48 -1.10 -9.36 2.45
N LEU A 49 0.18 -9.76 2.56
CA LEU A 49 1.30 -9.15 1.85
C LEU A 49 1.80 -10.11 0.77
N TYR A 50 2.10 -9.56 -0.41
CA TYR A 50 2.54 -10.34 -1.57
C TYR A 50 3.81 -9.75 -2.19
N SER A 51 4.63 -10.61 -2.79
CA SER A 51 5.79 -10.21 -3.60
C SER A 51 5.42 -9.96 -5.06
N GLY A 52 4.32 -10.53 -5.55
CA GLY A 52 3.84 -10.39 -6.92
C GLY A 52 2.62 -9.48 -7.04
N GLU A 53 2.54 -8.73 -8.12
CA GLU A 53 1.42 -7.80 -8.37
C GLU A 53 0.07 -8.49 -8.52
N ALA A 54 0.04 -9.71 -9.01
CA ALA A 54 -1.19 -10.49 -9.18
C ALA A 54 -1.81 -10.92 -7.83
N CYS A 55 -1.02 -10.87 -6.73
CA CYS A 55 -1.41 -11.32 -5.39
C CYS A 55 -1.94 -12.77 -5.41
N ASN A 56 -1.21 -13.66 -6.07
CA ASN A 56 -1.49 -15.09 -6.09
C ASN A 56 -0.97 -15.75 -4.81
N ASP A 57 -1.50 -16.91 -4.47
CA ASP A 57 -1.12 -17.65 -3.24
C ASP A 57 0.38 -17.99 -3.20
N GLU A 58 0.99 -18.27 -4.37
CA GLU A 58 2.42 -18.56 -4.50
C GLU A 58 3.33 -17.34 -4.23
N ASP A 59 2.80 -16.14 -4.39
CA ASP A 59 3.50 -14.87 -4.12
C ASP A 59 3.26 -14.36 -2.69
N GLU A 60 2.45 -15.04 -1.88
CA GLU A 60 2.14 -14.62 -0.52
C GLU A 60 3.39 -14.67 0.36
N ILE A 61 3.65 -13.56 1.04
CA ILE A 61 4.66 -13.48 2.08
C ILE A 61 3.99 -13.85 3.40
N LYS A 62 4.25 -15.08 3.84
CA LYS A 62 3.72 -15.58 5.10
C LYS A 62 4.24 -14.76 6.26
N LEU A 63 3.34 -14.30 7.11
CA LEU A 63 3.64 -13.47 8.27
C LEU A 63 3.11 -14.14 9.54
N LYS A 64 3.71 -13.81 10.69
CA LYS A 64 3.18 -14.14 12.01
C LYS A 64 3.22 -12.93 12.93
N LYS A 65 2.21 -12.84 13.82
CA LYS A 65 2.09 -11.75 14.78
C LYS A 65 3.10 -11.92 15.91
N ASN A 66 3.79 -10.85 16.24
CA ASN A 66 4.73 -10.79 17.35
C ASN A 66 4.03 -10.37 18.65
N ALA A 67 4.69 -10.57 19.78
CA ALA A 67 4.18 -10.17 21.08
C ALA A 67 3.95 -8.65 21.24
N ASP A 68 4.65 -7.83 20.45
CA ASP A 68 4.51 -6.37 20.41
C ASP A 68 3.40 -5.87 19.46
N GLY A 69 2.62 -6.80 18.89
CA GLY A 69 1.52 -6.48 17.96
C GLY A 69 1.94 -6.26 16.51
N THR A 70 3.22 -6.17 16.21
CA THR A 70 3.73 -6.12 14.82
C THR A 70 3.69 -7.51 14.18
N TYR A 71 3.89 -7.57 12.86
CA TYR A 71 4.02 -8.81 12.12
C TYR A 71 5.43 -8.96 11.57
N SER A 72 5.93 -10.20 11.45
CA SER A 72 7.22 -10.51 10.86
C SER A 72 7.11 -11.68 9.89
N ARG A 73 8.04 -11.75 8.93
CA ARG A 73 8.11 -12.84 7.97
C ARG A 73 8.25 -14.19 8.68
N TYR A 74 7.46 -15.16 8.23
CA TYR A 74 7.46 -16.53 8.73
C TYR A 74 7.94 -17.50 7.66
N PHE A 75 8.96 -18.31 7.98
CA PHE A 75 9.59 -19.24 7.07
C PHE A 75 9.23 -20.71 7.35
N GLY A 76 8.27 -20.97 8.22
CA GLY A 76 7.81 -22.31 8.55
C GLY A 76 6.87 -22.90 7.49
N THR A 77 6.45 -24.13 7.72
CA THR A 77 5.59 -24.91 6.82
C THR A 77 4.11 -24.61 6.97
N GLU A 78 3.69 -24.03 8.10
CA GLU A 78 2.30 -23.65 8.36
C GLU A 78 1.89 -22.44 7.50
N ASP A 79 0.59 -22.20 7.41
CA ASP A 79 0.08 -20.99 6.76
C ASP A 79 0.43 -19.74 7.56
N GLY A 80 0.60 -18.64 6.84
CA GLY A 80 0.78 -17.34 7.45
C GLY A 80 -0.52 -16.82 8.09
N GLU A 81 -0.37 -15.93 9.05
CA GLU A 81 -1.48 -15.24 9.68
C GLU A 81 -1.88 -14.03 8.83
N GLU A 82 -3.18 -13.78 8.75
CA GLU A 82 -3.71 -12.52 8.22
C GLU A 82 -3.42 -11.39 9.21
N MET A 83 -2.99 -10.25 8.69
CA MET A 83 -2.74 -9.07 9.52
C MET A 83 -4.04 -8.33 9.76
N PHE A 84 -4.36 -8.01 11.00
CA PHE A 84 -5.53 -7.20 11.34
C PHE A 84 -5.14 -5.85 11.91
N SER A 85 -5.82 -4.80 11.48
CA SER A 85 -5.70 -3.48 12.08
C SER A 85 -6.23 -3.49 13.51
N ASP A 86 -5.48 -2.89 14.42
CA ASP A 86 -5.83 -2.74 15.84
C ASP A 86 -6.78 -1.56 16.09
N ASP A 87 -7.06 -1.26 17.36
CA ASP A 87 -7.89 -0.13 17.81
C ASP A 87 -7.36 1.25 17.37
N LYS A 88 -6.10 1.32 16.99
CA LYS A 88 -5.45 2.52 16.41
C LYS A 88 -5.34 2.45 14.89
N GLY A 89 -5.97 1.46 14.27
CA GLY A 89 -5.86 1.20 12.85
C GLY A 89 -4.50 0.65 12.40
N GLN A 90 -3.60 0.27 13.32
CA GLN A 90 -2.23 -0.10 12.98
C GLN A 90 -2.10 -1.61 12.71
N PHE A 91 -1.29 -1.97 11.70
CA PHE A 91 -0.89 -3.34 11.37
C PHE A 91 0.50 -3.33 10.72
N ASN A 92 1.50 -3.10 11.53
CA ASN A 92 2.87 -2.85 11.10
C ASN A 92 3.62 -4.16 10.83
N VAL A 93 4.47 -4.16 9.79
CA VAL A 93 5.31 -5.31 9.42
C VAL A 93 6.76 -4.92 9.53
N LYS A 94 7.56 -5.76 10.20
CA LYS A 94 9.02 -5.57 10.35
C LYS A 94 9.82 -6.72 9.76
N GLY A 95 11.09 -6.47 9.50
CA GLY A 95 12.00 -7.49 8.99
C GLY A 95 11.87 -7.74 7.49
N LEU A 96 11.45 -6.73 6.73
CA LEU A 96 11.38 -6.81 5.27
C LEU A 96 12.67 -6.32 4.63
N ASP A 97 13.04 -6.95 3.52
CA ASP A 97 14.14 -6.52 2.66
C ASP A 97 13.73 -5.34 1.76
N ALA A 98 14.70 -4.71 1.11
CA ALA A 98 14.42 -3.82 -0.01
C ALA A 98 13.74 -4.61 -1.14
N GLY A 99 12.71 -4.04 -1.75
CA GLY A 99 11.91 -4.70 -2.78
C GLY A 99 10.58 -4.04 -3.03
N THR A 100 9.80 -4.66 -3.91
CA THR A 100 8.42 -4.23 -4.19
C THR A 100 7.46 -5.25 -3.59
N TYR A 101 6.46 -4.75 -2.90
CA TYR A 101 5.43 -5.52 -2.23
C TYR A 101 4.04 -5.02 -2.61
N TYR A 102 3.05 -5.88 -2.43
CA TYR A 102 1.65 -5.55 -2.67
C TYR A 102 0.84 -5.96 -1.44
N LEU A 103 0.19 -4.98 -0.85
CA LEU A 103 -0.69 -5.17 0.30
C LEU A 103 -2.13 -5.26 -0.21
N LYS A 104 -2.80 -6.35 0.07
CA LYS A 104 -4.18 -6.61 -0.35
C LYS A 104 -5.07 -6.79 0.88
N GLU A 105 -6.17 -6.06 0.92
CA GLU A 105 -7.21 -6.29 1.92
C GLU A 105 -8.00 -7.54 1.55
N THR A 106 -8.00 -8.49 2.46
CA THR A 106 -8.66 -9.80 2.29
C THR A 106 -9.93 -9.89 3.14
N THR A 107 -9.99 -9.16 4.24
CA THR A 107 -11.14 -9.10 5.13
C THR A 107 -11.51 -7.64 5.44
N PRO A 108 -12.44 -7.03 4.66
CA PRO A 108 -12.90 -5.68 4.97
C PRO A 108 -13.78 -5.71 6.22
N PRO A 109 -13.72 -4.67 7.08
CA PRO A 109 -14.60 -4.55 8.23
C PRO A 109 -16.07 -4.44 7.83
N THR A 110 -16.95 -4.88 8.72
CA THR A 110 -18.41 -4.85 8.48
C THR A 110 -18.88 -3.42 8.12
N GLY A 111 -19.57 -3.30 7.00
CA GLY A 111 -20.10 -2.02 6.51
C GLY A 111 -19.16 -1.24 5.62
N TYR A 112 -18.00 -1.81 5.29
CA TYR A 112 -17.02 -1.19 4.37
C TYR A 112 -16.77 -2.09 3.15
N SER A 113 -16.40 -1.48 2.04
CA SER A 113 -15.92 -2.18 0.85
C SER A 113 -14.41 -2.33 0.93
N ALA A 114 -13.87 -3.45 0.47
CA ALA A 114 -12.43 -3.64 0.38
C ALA A 114 -11.80 -2.52 -0.48
N CYS A 115 -10.64 -2.06 -0.03
CA CYS A 115 -9.85 -1.10 -0.81
C CYS A 115 -9.08 -1.78 -1.93
N ASP A 116 -8.61 -0.99 -2.88
CA ASP A 116 -7.65 -1.45 -3.87
C ASP A 116 -6.34 -1.88 -3.24
N LYS A 117 -5.64 -2.81 -3.89
CA LYS A 117 -4.31 -3.22 -3.44
C LYS A 117 -3.34 -2.03 -3.43
N THR A 118 -2.52 -1.94 -2.41
CA THR A 118 -1.51 -0.90 -2.27
C THR A 118 -0.15 -1.43 -2.66
N LYS A 119 0.48 -0.80 -3.66
CA LYS A 119 1.88 -1.08 -4.02
C LYS A 119 2.81 -0.38 -3.04
N ILE A 120 3.77 -1.11 -2.50
CA ILE A 120 4.78 -0.65 -1.56
C ILE A 120 6.15 -0.86 -2.18
N VAL A 121 6.98 0.17 -2.17
CA VAL A 121 8.36 0.10 -2.64
C VAL A 121 9.28 0.40 -1.47
N ILE A 122 10.24 -0.48 -1.23
CA ILE A 122 11.36 -0.25 -0.32
C ILE A 122 12.61 -0.23 -1.19
N SER A 123 13.14 0.94 -1.46
CA SER A 123 14.36 1.13 -2.23
C SER A 123 15.40 1.80 -1.36
N ALA A 124 16.49 1.10 -1.13
CA ALA A 124 17.59 1.56 -0.29
C ALA A 124 18.92 1.21 -0.90
N THR A 125 19.88 2.09 -0.70
CA THR A 125 21.30 1.80 -0.88
C THR A 125 21.97 1.78 0.48
N HIS A 126 22.91 0.89 0.68
CA HIS A 126 23.65 0.79 1.93
C HIS A 126 25.13 0.56 1.64
N ASP A 127 25.95 1.08 2.51
CA ASP A 127 27.35 0.71 2.68
C ASP A 127 27.50 -0.09 3.99
N GLU A 128 28.72 -0.38 4.41
CA GLU A 128 29.00 -1.18 5.60
C GLU A 128 28.27 -0.71 6.86
N HIS A 129 27.96 0.59 6.99
CA HIS A 129 27.47 1.17 8.24
C HIS A 129 26.26 2.10 8.06
N ASN A 130 25.89 2.46 6.83
CA ASN A 130 24.86 3.45 6.57
C ASN A 130 23.80 2.93 5.60
N VAL A 131 22.54 3.29 5.85
CA VAL A 131 21.41 3.03 4.97
C VAL A 131 20.84 4.36 4.47
N ASN A 132 20.69 4.47 3.15
CA ASN A 132 20.02 5.58 2.51
C ASN A 132 18.79 5.07 1.77
N LEU A 133 17.60 5.46 2.26
CA LEU A 133 16.35 5.19 1.57
C LEU A 133 16.20 6.14 0.38
N SER A 134 15.81 5.62 -0.77
CA SER A 134 15.47 6.47 -1.92
C SER A 134 14.15 7.20 -1.68
N GLY A 135 13.93 8.31 -2.40
CA GLY A 135 12.69 9.07 -2.37
C GLY A 135 11.45 8.30 -2.89
N GLU A 136 11.65 7.13 -3.52
CA GLU A 136 10.57 6.24 -3.96
C GLU A 136 10.07 5.28 -2.86
N SER A 137 10.78 5.19 -1.73
CA SER A 137 10.41 4.31 -0.64
C SER A 137 9.17 4.83 0.11
N ASN A 138 8.15 3.98 0.26
CA ASN A 138 6.93 4.29 0.99
C ASN A 138 6.75 3.37 2.20
N LEU A 139 7.46 3.69 3.28
CA LEU A 139 7.41 2.92 4.54
C LEU A 139 6.20 3.25 5.43
N ASN A 140 5.52 4.38 5.18
CA ASN A 140 4.35 4.81 5.94
C ASN A 140 3.13 4.86 5.02
N ASN A 141 2.19 3.96 5.22
CA ASN A 141 1.05 3.79 4.33
C ASN A 141 -0.26 4.13 5.06
N LYS A 142 -1.06 4.99 4.44
CA LYS A 142 -2.42 5.31 4.86
C LYS A 142 -3.39 4.62 3.90
N ILE A 143 -4.22 3.72 4.43
CA ILE A 143 -5.09 2.86 3.63
C ILE A 143 -6.53 3.15 4.02
N ILE A 144 -7.34 3.55 3.05
CA ILE A 144 -8.68 4.10 3.29
C ILE A 144 -9.74 3.16 2.71
N ASN A 145 -10.74 2.79 3.53
CA ASN A 145 -11.96 2.13 3.07
C ASN A 145 -13.10 3.11 2.96
N ILE A 146 -13.98 2.84 2.00
CA ILE A 146 -15.21 3.59 1.81
C ILE A 146 -16.37 2.74 2.33
N LYS A 147 -17.37 3.36 2.94
CA LYS A 147 -18.57 2.68 3.43
C LYS A 147 -19.27 1.92 2.29
N ALA A 148 -19.59 0.65 2.53
CA ALA A 148 -20.35 -0.16 1.60
C ALA A 148 -21.74 0.46 1.40
N GLY A 149 -22.13 0.67 0.14
CA GLY A 149 -23.41 1.31 -0.19
C GLY A 149 -23.38 2.85 -0.25
N GLY A 150 -22.25 3.48 0.03
CA GLY A 150 -22.00 4.84 -0.41
C GLY A 150 -21.91 4.83 -1.93
N ILE A 151 -22.83 5.51 -2.63
CA ILE A 151 -22.65 5.78 -4.05
C ILE A 151 -21.50 6.78 -4.14
N THR A 152 -20.28 6.30 -4.13
CA THR A 152 -19.18 7.05 -4.69
C THR A 152 -19.42 7.07 -6.18
N LEU A 153 -20.16 8.06 -6.63
CA LEU A 153 -20.09 8.42 -8.03
C LEU A 153 -18.59 8.57 -8.32
N PRO A 154 -18.05 7.84 -9.30
CA PRO A 154 -16.68 8.06 -9.72
C PRO A 154 -16.55 9.57 -9.87
N SER A 155 -15.50 10.15 -9.28
CA SER A 155 -15.14 11.54 -9.52
C SER A 155 -14.69 11.66 -10.98
N THR A 156 -15.64 11.44 -11.87
CA THR A 156 -15.54 11.72 -13.31
C THR A 156 -15.70 13.21 -13.58
N GLY A 157 -15.49 14.06 -12.55
CA GLY A 157 -15.30 15.50 -12.66
C GLY A 157 -14.02 15.89 -13.39
N GLY A 158 -13.56 15.05 -14.31
CA GLY A 158 -12.59 15.45 -15.31
C GLY A 158 -13.22 16.40 -16.33
N ILE A 159 -12.36 17.13 -17.03
CA ILE A 159 -12.67 18.11 -18.10
C ILE A 159 -13.82 17.67 -19.04
N GLY A 160 -14.10 16.37 -19.15
CA GLY A 160 -15.18 15.81 -19.96
C GLY A 160 -16.58 16.21 -19.56
N THR A 161 -16.94 16.22 -18.26
CA THR A 161 -18.30 16.56 -17.81
C THR A 161 -18.59 18.03 -18.06
N THR A 162 -17.65 18.93 -17.80
CA THR A 162 -17.81 20.36 -18.10
C THR A 162 -17.96 20.60 -19.60
N LEU A 163 -17.21 19.84 -20.43
CA LEU A 163 -17.33 19.89 -21.88
C LEU A 163 -18.72 19.43 -22.36
N PHE A 164 -19.27 18.36 -21.80
CA PHE A 164 -20.61 17.88 -22.13
C PHE A 164 -21.71 18.88 -21.76
N TYR A 165 -21.60 19.55 -20.62
CA TYR A 165 -22.56 20.60 -20.23
C TYR A 165 -22.47 21.82 -21.14
N VAL A 166 -21.28 22.25 -21.49
CA VAL A 166 -21.09 23.43 -22.38
C VAL A 166 -21.55 23.10 -23.81
N VAL A 167 -21.14 21.97 -24.37
CA VAL A 167 -21.54 21.57 -25.72
C VAL A 167 -23.03 21.20 -25.79
N GLY A 168 -23.55 20.42 -24.87
CA GLY A 168 -24.96 20.04 -24.82
C GLY A 168 -25.91 21.22 -24.56
N GLY A 169 -25.54 22.09 -23.63
CA GLY A 169 -26.28 23.34 -23.36
C GLY A 169 -26.26 24.30 -24.57
N GLY A 170 -25.09 24.43 -25.21
CA GLY A 170 -24.94 25.25 -26.40
C GLY A 170 -25.81 24.75 -27.59
N LEU A 171 -25.86 23.46 -27.82
CA LEU A 171 -26.72 22.85 -28.85
C LEU A 171 -28.23 23.08 -28.57
N MET A 172 -28.65 22.95 -27.32
CA MET A 172 -30.04 23.23 -26.94
C MET A 172 -30.44 24.71 -27.21
N VAL A 173 -29.58 25.66 -26.85
CA VAL A 173 -29.84 27.09 -27.13
C VAL A 173 -29.88 27.34 -28.62
N ALA A 174 -28.95 26.77 -29.41
CA ALA A 174 -28.96 26.89 -30.86
C ALA A 174 -30.23 26.31 -31.51
N ALA A 175 -30.72 25.16 -31.04
CA ALA A 175 -31.95 24.54 -31.53
C ALA A 175 -33.19 25.43 -31.23
N ILE A 176 -33.26 26.03 -30.04
CA ILE A 176 -34.35 26.95 -29.68
C ILE A 176 -34.34 28.19 -30.56
N VAL A 177 -33.15 28.78 -30.78
CA VAL A 177 -33.01 29.96 -31.66
C VAL A 177 -33.45 29.65 -33.09
N LEU A 178 -33.04 28.48 -33.63
CA LEU A 178 -33.45 28.04 -34.97
C LEU A 178 -34.95 27.83 -35.09
N LEU A 179 -35.60 27.21 -34.07
CA LEU A 179 -37.05 27.00 -34.06
C LEU A 179 -37.82 28.34 -34.02
N VAL A 180 -37.37 29.29 -33.18
CA VAL A 180 -38.00 30.58 -33.05
C VAL A 180 -37.84 31.41 -34.36
N THR A 181 -36.66 31.38 -34.95
CA THR A 181 -36.41 32.09 -36.22
C THR A 181 -37.17 31.46 -37.39
N LYS A 182 -37.25 30.12 -37.47
CA LYS A 182 -38.07 29.44 -38.48
C LYS A 182 -39.55 29.82 -38.35
N LYS A 183 -40.12 29.74 -37.16
CA LYS A 183 -41.53 30.12 -36.90
C LYS A 183 -41.79 31.58 -37.20
N ARG A 184 -40.85 32.48 -37.01
CA ARG A 184 -40.99 33.91 -37.33
C ARG A 184 -40.93 34.18 -38.85
N MET A 185 -40.23 33.33 -39.62
CA MET A 185 -40.19 33.44 -41.08
C MET A 185 -41.44 32.84 -41.74
N GLU A 186 -42.07 31.83 -41.17
CA GLU A 186 -43.30 31.21 -41.65
C GLU A 186 -44.55 32.09 -41.42
N ASN A 187 -44.49 33.04 -40.48
CA ASN A 187 -45.57 33.96 -40.14
C ASN A 187 -45.46 35.34 -40.80
N LYS A 188 -44.58 35.50 -41.80
CA LYS A 188 -44.51 36.68 -42.67
C LYS A 188 -44.99 36.29 -44.09
#